data_aeb32f19f1d30f1dcd0f052c9047a12f
#
_entry.id   aeb32f19f1d30f1dcd0f052c9047a12f
#
_cell.length_a   1.000
_cell.length_b   1.000
_cell.length_c   1.000
_cell.angle_alpha   90.00
_cell.angle_beta   90.00
_cell.angle_gamma   90.00
#
_symmetry.space_group_name_H-M   'P 1'
#
loop_
_entity.id
_entity.type
_entity.pdbx_description
1 polymer ?
#
loop_
_entity_poly.entity_id
_entity_poly.type
_entity_poly.pdbx_seq_one_letter_code
_entity_poly.pdbx_strand_id
1 'polypeptide(L)'
;MASRGYRMLCLELGANLATLARRNLAGYPLVSIQTGAFEAWRLEEEAFDLALSATAFHWIDPAISYQKTAQALKPSGAMALFWHVHVQSEASQGFFEEVEQIYQREVPEQVEKYRLLPWPDEVAEPVKAEIEQTTLFGEVTVRRYRWDVTYDAASYLRLLDTYSNHRVLDNQRHDRLFRDIADLINTRYHGSITKGYLAVLYVAHRK
;
A
#
# COMPACT_ATOMS: atom_id res chain seq x y z
N MET A 1 -3.57 12.59 9.98
CA MET A 1 -3.53 12.56 11.47
C MET A 1 -2.71 13.72 12.01
N ALA A 2 -1.47 13.96 11.57
CA ALA A 2 -0.66 15.11 12.03
C ALA A 2 -1.40 16.45 11.97
N SER A 3 -2.05 16.78 10.84
CA SER A 3 -2.85 18.00 10.67
C SER A 3 -4.08 18.11 11.58
N ARG A 4 -4.47 17.04 12.24
CA ARG A 4 -5.55 17.00 13.25
C ARG A 4 -5.03 17.07 14.69
N GLY A 5 -3.71 17.27 14.89
CA GLY A 5 -3.12 17.45 16.20
C GLY A 5 -2.93 16.17 17.01
N TYR A 6 -2.98 14.99 16.41
CA TYR A 6 -2.67 13.75 17.13
C TYR A 6 -1.18 13.69 17.47
N ARG A 7 -0.87 13.23 18.69
CA ARG A 7 0.50 12.86 19.07
C ARG A 7 0.84 11.54 18.38
N MET A 8 1.95 11.51 17.65
CA MET A 8 2.33 10.36 16.84
C MET A 8 3.79 9.98 17.07
N LEU A 9 4.04 8.69 17.28
CA LEU A 9 5.34 8.07 17.13
C LEU A 9 5.30 7.25 15.82
N CYS A 10 6.17 7.58 14.87
CA CYS A 10 6.27 6.87 13.60
C CYS A 10 7.58 6.09 13.58
N LEU A 11 7.51 4.81 13.22
CA LEU A 11 8.68 3.96 13.00
C LEU A 11 8.88 3.78 11.49
N GLU A 12 10.09 4.03 11.03
CA GLU A 12 10.46 3.89 9.61
C GLU A 12 11.81 3.17 9.51
N LEU A 13 11.82 2.02 8.82
CA LEU A 13 13.01 1.21 8.65
C LEU A 13 14.07 1.90 7.78
N GLY A 14 13.64 2.57 6.71
CA GLY A 14 14.50 3.20 5.72
C GLY A 14 15.03 4.56 6.18
N ALA A 15 16.34 4.71 6.40
CA ALA A 15 16.94 5.96 6.88
C ALA A 15 16.63 7.16 5.97
N ASN A 16 16.62 6.95 4.64
CA ASN A 16 16.30 7.99 3.67
C ASN A 16 14.83 8.42 3.75
N LEU A 17 13.92 7.45 3.87
CA LEU A 17 12.48 7.71 4.04
C LEU A 17 12.19 8.38 5.37
N ALA A 18 12.84 7.95 6.44
CA ALA A 18 12.73 8.60 7.74
C ALA A 18 13.20 10.07 7.70
N THR A 19 14.29 10.35 6.97
CA THR A 19 14.79 11.72 6.77
C THR A 19 13.79 12.57 5.98
N LEU A 20 13.24 12.03 4.91
CA LEU A 20 12.20 12.70 4.12
C LEU A 20 10.94 12.96 4.95
N ALA A 21 10.51 11.98 5.73
CA ALA A 21 9.35 12.11 6.61
C ALA A 21 9.55 13.20 7.67
N ARG A 22 10.72 13.26 8.32
CA ARG A 22 11.06 14.35 9.26
C ARG A 22 10.98 15.72 8.60
N ARG A 23 11.51 15.86 7.38
CA ARG A 23 11.44 17.11 6.62
C ARG A 23 10.00 17.51 6.31
N ASN A 24 9.20 16.57 5.83
CA ASN A 24 7.82 16.83 5.41
C ASN A 24 6.88 17.11 6.60
N LEU A 25 7.19 16.56 7.77
CA LEU A 25 6.38 16.68 8.99
C LEU A 25 6.97 17.66 10.01
N ALA A 26 7.99 18.45 9.64
CA ALA A 26 8.66 19.41 10.53
C ALA A 26 7.71 20.44 11.14
N GLY A 27 6.62 20.79 10.44
CA GLY A 27 5.59 21.71 10.93
C GLY A 27 4.62 21.11 11.97
N TYR A 28 4.76 19.83 12.34
CA TYR A 28 3.87 19.16 13.27
C TYR A 28 4.61 18.73 14.54
N PRO A 29 4.63 19.58 15.58
CA PRO A 29 5.48 19.36 16.78
C PRO A 29 5.11 18.13 17.62
N LEU A 30 3.92 17.56 17.41
CA LEU A 30 3.46 16.35 18.10
C LEU A 30 3.81 15.05 17.36
N VAL A 31 4.55 15.13 16.23
CA VAL A 31 4.98 13.98 15.44
C VAL A 31 6.46 13.73 15.69
N SER A 32 6.81 12.54 16.14
CA SER A 32 8.19 12.08 16.24
C SER A 32 8.42 10.90 15.29
N ILE A 33 9.61 10.82 14.68
CA ILE A 33 9.98 9.78 13.72
C ILE A 33 11.27 9.12 14.19
N GLN A 34 11.18 7.84 14.51
CA GLN A 34 12.32 6.99 14.83
C GLN A 34 12.69 6.14 13.62
N THR A 35 13.99 6.02 13.35
CA THR A 35 14.51 5.12 12.31
C THR A 35 14.85 3.79 12.93
N GLY A 36 14.27 2.71 12.43
CA GLY A 36 14.55 1.36 12.90
C GLY A 36 13.41 0.39 12.60
N ALA A 37 13.70 -0.89 12.79
CA ALA A 37 12.72 -1.96 12.65
C ALA A 37 11.77 -1.96 13.87
N PHE A 38 10.50 -2.31 13.60
CA PHE A 38 9.50 -2.47 14.66
C PHE A 38 9.92 -3.53 15.70
N GLU A 39 10.56 -4.59 15.24
CA GLU A 39 11.06 -5.69 16.08
C GLU A 39 12.09 -5.20 17.09
N ALA A 40 12.99 -4.31 16.67
CA ALA A 40 14.05 -3.75 17.52
C ALA A 40 13.62 -2.52 18.33
N TRP A 41 12.47 -1.92 18.01
CA TRP A 41 11.96 -0.78 18.74
C TRP A 41 11.71 -1.15 20.23
N ARG A 42 12.20 -0.28 21.14
CA ARG A 42 11.96 -0.46 22.57
C ARG A 42 10.48 -0.27 22.86
N LEU A 43 9.81 -1.34 23.28
CA LEU A 43 8.40 -1.34 23.59
C LEU A 43 8.08 -0.35 24.70
N GLU A 44 7.06 0.46 24.46
CA GLU A 44 6.36 1.28 25.45
C GLU A 44 5.01 0.61 25.70
N GLU A 45 4.92 -0.15 26.81
CA GLU A 45 3.73 -0.94 27.13
C GLU A 45 2.56 -0.02 27.48
N GLU A 46 1.37 -0.38 26.98
CA GLU A 46 0.09 0.31 27.25
C GLU A 46 0.14 1.83 27.06
N ALA A 47 0.97 2.29 26.10
CA ALA A 47 1.22 3.71 25.88
C ALA A 47 0.31 4.33 24.78
N PHE A 48 -0.21 3.52 23.87
CA PHE A 48 -0.86 4.01 22.64
C PHE A 48 -2.36 3.69 22.63
N ASP A 49 -3.14 4.68 22.17
CA ASP A 49 -4.58 4.51 21.94
C ASP A 49 -4.84 3.84 20.57
N LEU A 50 -3.91 4.00 19.63
CA LEU A 50 -4.01 3.47 18.28
C LEU A 50 -2.64 3.06 17.75
N ALA A 51 -2.54 1.84 17.26
CA ALA A 51 -1.46 1.37 16.39
C ALA A 51 -1.95 1.33 14.94
N LEU A 52 -1.25 2.00 14.03
CA LEU A 52 -1.64 2.13 12.64
C LEU A 52 -0.53 1.67 11.72
N SER A 53 -0.86 0.83 10.71
CA SER A 53 0.07 0.46 9.66
C SER A 53 -0.60 0.53 8.27
N ALA A 54 0.12 1.15 7.32
CA ALA A 54 -0.33 1.32 5.94
C ALA A 54 0.60 0.55 5.01
N THR A 55 0.13 -0.54 4.42
CA THR A 55 0.85 -1.37 3.43
C THR A 55 2.27 -1.75 3.89
N ALA A 56 2.44 -1.97 5.20
CA ALA A 56 3.75 -2.22 5.81
C ALA A 56 3.77 -3.37 6.82
N PHE A 57 2.64 -3.71 7.43
CA PHE A 57 2.59 -4.68 8.52
C PHE A 57 3.10 -6.07 8.15
N HIS A 58 2.91 -6.49 6.90
CA HIS A 58 3.38 -7.77 6.36
C HIS A 58 4.91 -7.90 6.22
N TRP A 59 5.66 -6.82 6.44
CA TRP A 59 7.13 -6.84 6.50
C TRP A 59 7.67 -7.16 7.89
N ILE A 60 6.83 -7.07 8.93
CA ILE A 60 7.20 -7.35 10.32
C ILE A 60 7.09 -8.86 10.54
N ASP A 61 8.02 -9.43 11.31
CA ASP A 61 7.99 -10.84 11.67
C ASP A 61 6.63 -11.20 12.30
N PRO A 62 5.87 -12.14 11.72
CA PRO A 62 4.55 -12.54 12.23
C PRO A 62 4.58 -13.02 13.68
N ALA A 63 5.69 -13.61 14.15
CA ALA A 63 5.86 -14.07 15.53
C ALA A 63 5.90 -12.89 16.53
N ILE A 64 6.20 -11.68 16.06
CA ILE A 64 6.38 -10.48 16.88
C ILE A 64 5.25 -9.47 16.66
N SER A 65 4.80 -9.31 15.41
CA SER A 65 3.98 -8.19 14.96
C SER A 65 2.73 -7.97 15.81
N TYR A 66 1.87 -8.97 15.91
CA TYR A 66 0.60 -8.85 16.63
C TYR A 66 0.78 -8.77 18.15
N GLN A 67 1.68 -9.61 18.70
CA GLN A 67 1.97 -9.63 20.15
C GLN A 67 2.50 -8.28 20.62
N LYS A 68 3.51 -7.75 19.95
CA LYS A 68 4.13 -6.47 20.31
C LYS A 68 3.18 -5.30 20.10
N THR A 69 2.35 -5.35 19.07
CA THR A 69 1.29 -4.34 18.85
C THR A 69 0.27 -4.35 19.98
N ALA A 70 -0.20 -5.53 20.40
CA ALA A 70 -1.14 -5.63 21.52
C ALA A 70 -0.53 -5.11 22.84
N GLN A 71 0.73 -5.41 23.11
CA GLN A 71 1.42 -4.92 24.31
C GLN A 71 1.61 -3.39 24.30
N ALA A 72 1.84 -2.79 23.14
CA ALA A 72 1.98 -1.35 22.99
C ALA A 72 0.66 -0.59 23.20
N LEU A 73 -0.46 -1.21 22.88
CA LEU A 73 -1.77 -0.61 23.00
C LEU A 73 -2.25 -0.59 24.46
N LYS A 74 -2.90 0.49 24.86
CA LYS A 74 -3.67 0.57 26.10
C LYS A 74 -4.79 -0.48 26.13
N PRO A 75 -5.32 -0.84 27.29
CA PRO A 75 -6.58 -1.59 27.36
C PRO A 75 -7.66 -0.92 26.50
N SER A 76 -8.34 -1.69 25.67
CA SER A 76 -9.32 -1.19 24.67
C SER A 76 -8.75 -0.27 23.58
N GLY A 77 -7.44 -0.09 23.50
CA GLY A 77 -6.78 0.57 22.36
C GLY A 77 -7.02 -0.21 21.06
N ALA A 78 -6.92 0.45 19.94
CA ALA A 78 -7.23 -0.16 18.65
C ALA A 78 -5.98 -0.37 17.78
N MET A 79 -5.97 -1.47 17.04
CA MET A 79 -5.09 -1.67 15.90
C MET A 79 -5.86 -1.37 14.61
N ALA A 80 -5.25 -0.62 13.70
CA ALA A 80 -5.80 -0.31 12.38
C ALA A 80 -4.77 -0.63 11.30
N LEU A 81 -5.04 -1.67 10.53
CA LEU A 81 -4.18 -2.10 9.43
C LEU A 81 -4.89 -1.84 8.10
N PHE A 82 -4.21 -1.26 7.12
CA PHE A 82 -4.81 -1.11 5.81
C PHE A 82 -3.81 -1.31 4.68
N TRP A 83 -4.33 -1.84 3.60
CA TRP A 83 -3.62 -2.01 2.32
C TRP A 83 -4.42 -1.37 1.21
N HIS A 84 -3.72 -0.83 0.24
CA HIS A 84 -4.34 -0.51 -1.03
C HIS A 84 -4.06 -1.61 -2.05
N VAL A 85 -5.05 -1.92 -2.84
CA VAL A 85 -5.01 -2.90 -3.92
C VAL A 85 -5.43 -2.20 -5.22
N HIS A 86 -4.76 -2.56 -6.31
CA HIS A 86 -5.18 -2.15 -7.64
C HIS A 86 -6.32 -3.06 -8.06
N VAL A 87 -7.41 -2.47 -8.54
CA VAL A 87 -8.61 -3.22 -8.94
C VAL A 87 -9.09 -2.78 -10.32
N GLN A 88 -9.89 -3.62 -10.95
CA GLN A 88 -10.59 -3.24 -12.17
C GLN A 88 -11.60 -2.13 -11.88
N SER A 89 -11.84 -1.31 -12.91
CA SER A 89 -12.90 -0.32 -12.96
C SER A 89 -13.62 -0.44 -14.30
N GLU A 90 -14.92 -0.25 -14.33
CA GLU A 90 -15.68 -0.23 -15.60
C GLU A 90 -15.12 0.81 -16.58
N ALA A 91 -14.58 1.92 -16.05
CA ALA A 91 -13.96 2.97 -16.85
C ALA A 91 -12.61 2.58 -17.47
N SER A 92 -12.01 1.45 -17.06
CA SER A 92 -10.75 0.93 -17.62
C SER A 92 -10.93 -0.35 -18.43
N GLN A 93 -12.16 -0.69 -18.79
CA GLN A 93 -12.48 -1.92 -19.51
C GLN A 93 -11.65 -2.07 -20.80
N GLY A 94 -11.00 -3.22 -20.94
CA GLY A 94 -10.14 -3.58 -22.08
C GLY A 94 -8.71 -3.04 -22.00
N PHE A 95 -8.44 -1.98 -21.25
CA PHE A 95 -7.08 -1.40 -21.17
C PHE A 95 -6.07 -2.35 -20.52
N PHE A 96 -6.42 -2.96 -19.40
CA PHE A 96 -5.48 -3.83 -18.68
C PHE A 96 -5.22 -5.14 -19.42
N GLU A 97 -6.19 -5.66 -20.17
CA GLU A 97 -6.02 -6.81 -21.05
C GLU A 97 -5.03 -6.51 -22.19
N GLU A 98 -5.13 -5.32 -22.80
CA GLU A 98 -4.21 -4.91 -23.86
C GLU A 98 -2.81 -4.58 -23.32
N VAL A 99 -2.73 -3.96 -22.13
CA VAL A 99 -1.44 -3.72 -21.46
C VAL A 99 -0.77 -5.05 -21.08
N GLU A 100 -1.52 -6.06 -20.61
CA GLU A 100 -0.96 -7.39 -20.34
C GLU A 100 -0.27 -7.99 -21.57
N GLN A 101 -0.86 -7.83 -22.78
CA GLN A 101 -0.24 -8.27 -24.02
C GLN A 101 1.08 -7.55 -24.31
N ILE A 102 1.17 -6.25 -23.98
CA ILE A 102 2.43 -5.51 -24.08
C ILE A 102 3.47 -6.09 -23.11
N TYR A 103 3.11 -6.34 -21.86
CA TYR A 103 4.02 -6.97 -20.89
C TYR A 103 4.47 -8.37 -21.34
N GLN A 104 3.55 -9.18 -21.86
CA GLN A 104 3.90 -10.51 -22.41
C GLN A 104 4.94 -10.44 -23.52
N ARG A 105 4.91 -9.41 -24.34
CA ARG A 105 5.86 -9.21 -25.44
C ARG A 105 7.19 -8.64 -24.97
N GLU A 106 7.18 -7.61 -24.11
CA GLU A 106 8.36 -6.84 -23.75
C GLU A 106 9.11 -7.38 -22.54
N VAL A 107 8.40 -8.01 -21.59
CA VAL A 107 8.94 -8.51 -20.31
C VAL A 107 8.28 -9.83 -19.88
N PRO A 108 8.33 -10.88 -20.71
CA PRO A 108 7.62 -12.15 -20.50
C PRO A 108 7.97 -12.83 -19.17
N GLU A 109 9.17 -12.62 -18.64
CA GLU A 109 9.61 -13.15 -17.35
C GLU A 109 8.91 -12.52 -16.14
N GLN A 110 8.17 -11.44 -16.35
CA GLN A 110 7.45 -10.73 -15.30
C GLN A 110 5.94 -10.87 -15.40
N VAL A 111 5.42 -11.59 -16.39
CA VAL A 111 3.98 -11.68 -16.71
C VAL A 111 3.14 -12.13 -15.53
N GLU A 112 3.64 -13.06 -14.70
CA GLU A 112 2.90 -13.50 -13.49
C GLU A 112 2.62 -12.36 -12.51
N LYS A 113 3.42 -11.30 -12.52
CA LYS A 113 3.24 -10.10 -11.68
C LYS A 113 2.21 -9.13 -12.24
N TYR A 114 1.82 -9.27 -13.50
CA TYR A 114 0.88 -8.42 -14.23
C TYR A 114 -0.42 -9.15 -14.56
N ARG A 115 -0.85 -10.03 -13.66
CA ARG A 115 -2.16 -10.65 -13.78
C ARG A 115 -3.24 -9.60 -13.91
N LEU A 116 -4.27 -9.92 -14.67
CA LEU A 116 -5.49 -9.11 -14.74
C LEU A 116 -5.92 -8.72 -13.33
N LEU A 117 -6.14 -7.43 -13.12
CA LEU A 117 -6.53 -6.91 -11.81
C LEU A 117 -7.86 -7.56 -11.36
N PRO A 118 -8.02 -7.88 -10.07
CA PRO A 118 -9.29 -8.40 -9.58
C PRO A 118 -10.37 -7.31 -9.62
N TRP A 119 -11.62 -7.71 -9.72
CA TRP A 119 -12.71 -6.80 -9.40
C TRP A 119 -12.72 -6.48 -7.90
N PRO A 120 -13.23 -5.31 -7.49
CA PRO A 120 -13.25 -4.94 -6.07
C PRO A 120 -13.81 -6.04 -5.17
N ASP A 121 -14.92 -6.67 -5.56
CA ASP A 121 -15.58 -7.69 -4.75
C ASP A 121 -14.85 -9.05 -4.70
N GLU A 122 -13.89 -9.27 -5.59
CA GLU A 122 -13.04 -10.47 -5.64
C GLU A 122 -11.82 -10.36 -4.71
N VAL A 123 -11.53 -9.17 -4.19
CA VAL A 123 -10.38 -8.96 -3.31
C VAL A 123 -10.60 -9.66 -1.97
N ALA A 124 -9.79 -10.69 -1.69
CA ALA A 124 -9.82 -11.45 -0.45
C ALA A 124 -9.37 -10.61 0.77
N GLU A 125 -9.82 -11.03 1.95
CA GLU A 125 -9.54 -10.38 3.24
C GLU A 125 -8.76 -11.31 4.20
N PRO A 126 -7.57 -11.82 3.84
CA PRO A 126 -6.83 -12.79 4.64
C PRO A 126 -6.45 -12.26 6.03
N VAL A 127 -6.18 -10.97 6.14
CA VAL A 127 -5.74 -10.32 7.37
C VAL A 127 -6.78 -10.39 8.49
N LYS A 128 -8.08 -10.47 8.16
CA LYS A 128 -9.13 -10.66 9.16
C LYS A 128 -8.92 -11.96 9.92
N ALA A 129 -8.76 -13.05 9.20
CA ALA A 129 -8.55 -14.37 9.83
C ALA A 129 -7.23 -14.42 10.61
N GLU A 130 -6.17 -13.78 10.12
CA GLU A 130 -4.89 -13.69 10.83
C GLU A 130 -5.05 -12.99 12.18
N ILE A 131 -5.73 -11.84 12.23
CA ILE A 131 -5.98 -11.10 13.48
C ILE A 131 -6.80 -11.95 14.46
N GLU A 132 -7.89 -12.57 13.99
CA GLU A 132 -8.78 -13.38 14.81
C GLU A 132 -8.07 -14.59 15.43
N GLN A 133 -7.16 -15.23 14.68
CA GLN A 133 -6.34 -16.35 15.16
C GLN A 133 -5.40 -15.99 16.29
N THR A 134 -4.98 -14.74 16.40
CA THR A 134 -4.07 -14.31 17.50
C THR A 134 -4.73 -14.36 18.87
N THR A 135 -6.05 -14.31 18.97
CA THR A 135 -6.85 -14.18 20.19
C THR A 135 -6.58 -12.92 21.04
N LEU A 136 -5.64 -12.09 20.62
CA LEU A 136 -5.20 -10.85 21.31
C LEU A 136 -6.18 -9.68 21.12
N PHE A 137 -6.95 -9.74 20.03
CA PHE A 137 -7.88 -8.68 19.62
C PHE A 137 -9.32 -9.19 19.64
N GLY A 138 -10.26 -8.27 19.73
CA GLY A 138 -11.69 -8.54 19.63
C GLY A 138 -12.15 -8.75 18.19
N GLU A 139 -13.44 -8.53 17.95
CA GLU A 139 -14.03 -8.63 16.62
C GLU A 139 -13.36 -7.66 15.63
N VAL A 140 -13.05 -8.18 14.43
CA VAL A 140 -12.41 -7.40 13.38
C VAL A 140 -13.47 -6.73 12.51
N THR A 141 -13.52 -5.42 12.54
CA THR A 141 -14.32 -4.62 11.60
C THR A 141 -13.53 -4.40 10.33
N VAL A 142 -14.10 -4.77 9.18
CA VAL A 142 -13.51 -4.50 7.87
C VAL A 142 -14.25 -3.36 7.18
N ARG A 143 -13.50 -2.42 6.61
CA ARG A 143 -14.02 -1.32 5.81
C ARG A 143 -13.31 -1.29 4.47
N ARG A 144 -14.07 -1.04 3.40
CA ARG A 144 -13.59 -1.00 2.02
C ARG A 144 -13.88 0.38 1.44
N TYR A 145 -12.83 1.00 0.87
CA TYR A 145 -12.93 2.33 0.27
C TYR A 145 -12.41 2.23 -1.17
N ARG A 146 -13.31 2.43 -2.13
CA ARG A 146 -13.00 2.43 -3.55
C ARG A 146 -12.85 3.87 -4.05
N TRP A 147 -11.90 4.08 -4.94
CA TRP A 147 -11.78 5.31 -5.72
C TRP A 147 -11.14 5.01 -7.08
N ASP A 148 -11.38 5.90 -8.03
CA ASP A 148 -10.81 5.85 -9.35
C ASP A 148 -9.92 7.07 -9.58
N VAL A 149 -8.84 6.91 -10.36
CA VAL A 149 -7.94 7.99 -10.75
C VAL A 149 -7.73 7.94 -12.25
N THR A 150 -7.97 9.06 -12.92
CA THR A 150 -7.70 9.20 -14.35
C THR A 150 -6.29 9.72 -14.57
N TYR A 151 -5.57 9.08 -15.47
CA TYR A 151 -4.20 9.39 -15.84
C TYR A 151 -4.13 9.67 -17.34
N ASP A 152 -3.44 10.73 -17.73
CA ASP A 152 -2.90 10.83 -19.09
C ASP A 152 -1.69 9.88 -19.25
N ALA A 153 -1.22 9.68 -20.49
CA ALA A 153 -0.11 8.77 -20.76
C ALA A 153 1.13 9.13 -19.91
N ALA A 154 1.47 10.42 -19.83
CA ALA A 154 2.67 10.87 -19.12
C ALA A 154 2.58 10.61 -17.60
N SER A 155 1.44 10.89 -16.99
CA SER A 155 1.24 10.65 -15.55
C SER A 155 1.13 9.16 -15.22
N TYR A 156 0.56 8.35 -16.13
CA TYR A 156 0.53 6.91 -15.96
C TYR A 156 1.94 6.29 -16.01
N LEU A 157 2.76 6.69 -16.97
CA LEU A 157 4.15 6.23 -17.05
C LEU A 157 4.97 6.66 -15.82
N ARG A 158 4.79 7.89 -15.32
CA ARG A 158 5.43 8.30 -14.05
C ARG A 158 5.01 7.44 -12.87
N LEU A 159 3.73 7.01 -12.82
CA LEU A 159 3.27 6.07 -11.81
C LEU A 159 3.98 4.72 -11.95
N LEU A 160 4.05 4.16 -13.17
CA LEU A 160 4.73 2.90 -13.42
C LEU A 160 6.21 2.95 -13.06
N ASP A 161 6.89 4.07 -13.32
CA ASP A 161 8.31 4.26 -12.98
C ASP A 161 8.57 4.30 -11.45
N THR A 162 7.53 4.44 -10.63
CA THR A 162 7.67 4.30 -9.17
C THR A 162 7.75 2.85 -8.71
N TYR A 163 7.39 1.88 -9.54
CA TYR A 163 7.36 0.47 -9.17
C TYR A 163 8.74 -0.17 -9.36
N SER A 164 9.21 -0.88 -8.33
CA SER A 164 10.55 -1.48 -8.32
C SER A 164 10.81 -2.45 -9.48
N ASN A 165 9.79 -3.18 -9.92
CA ASN A 165 9.87 -4.12 -11.03
C ASN A 165 10.11 -3.45 -12.40
N HIS A 166 9.67 -2.20 -12.61
CA HIS A 166 10.01 -1.43 -13.82
C HIS A 166 11.43 -0.88 -13.72
N ARG A 167 11.85 -0.42 -12.54
CA ARG A 167 13.17 0.20 -12.34
C ARG A 167 14.34 -0.77 -12.43
N VAL A 168 14.11 -2.07 -12.36
CA VAL A 168 15.16 -3.10 -12.55
C VAL A 168 15.30 -3.55 -14.01
N LEU A 169 14.44 -3.06 -14.92
CA LEU A 169 14.59 -3.33 -16.35
C LEU A 169 15.82 -2.62 -16.91
N ASP A 170 16.46 -3.23 -17.92
CA ASP A 170 17.44 -2.51 -18.71
C ASP A 170 16.77 -1.36 -19.49
N ASN A 171 17.56 -0.33 -19.80
CA ASN A 171 17.04 0.89 -20.43
C ASN A 171 16.29 0.59 -21.75
N GLN A 172 16.76 -0.37 -22.55
CA GLN A 172 16.17 -0.67 -23.84
C GLN A 172 14.76 -1.29 -23.70
N ARG A 173 14.59 -2.22 -22.76
CA ARG A 173 13.28 -2.83 -22.48
C ARG A 173 12.33 -1.84 -21.81
N HIS A 174 12.85 -1.07 -20.84
CA HIS A 174 12.09 -0.01 -20.20
C HIS A 174 11.52 0.97 -21.23
N ASP A 175 12.36 1.49 -22.13
CA ASP A 175 11.94 2.48 -23.14
C ASP A 175 10.94 1.92 -24.14
N ARG A 176 11.07 0.64 -24.54
CA ARG A 176 10.08 -0.01 -25.43
C ARG A 176 8.74 -0.18 -24.73
N LEU A 177 8.76 -0.77 -23.52
CA LEU A 177 7.56 -0.99 -22.72
C LEU A 177 6.78 0.32 -22.50
N PHE A 178 7.48 1.37 -22.09
CA PHE A 178 6.85 2.66 -21.79
C PHE A 178 6.33 3.36 -23.03
N ARG A 179 7.03 3.26 -24.17
CA ARG A 179 6.55 3.77 -25.44
C ARG A 179 5.27 3.06 -25.89
N ASP A 180 5.26 1.74 -25.85
CA ASP A 180 4.12 0.96 -26.33
C ASP A 180 2.89 1.18 -25.46
N ILE A 181 3.05 1.35 -24.14
CA ILE A 181 1.97 1.72 -23.24
C ILE A 181 1.47 3.15 -23.53
N ALA A 182 2.38 4.10 -23.76
CA ALA A 182 1.98 5.47 -24.13
C ALA A 182 1.22 5.50 -25.45
N ASP A 183 1.68 4.77 -26.47
CA ASP A 183 1.04 4.67 -27.76
C ASP A 183 -0.35 4.05 -27.65
N LEU A 184 -0.50 3.01 -26.84
CA LEU A 184 -1.80 2.40 -26.57
C LEU A 184 -2.77 3.43 -25.95
N ILE A 185 -2.34 4.15 -24.91
CA ILE A 185 -3.18 5.17 -24.26
C ILE A 185 -3.59 6.26 -25.25
N ASN A 186 -2.62 6.78 -26.02
CA ASN A 186 -2.86 7.92 -26.92
C ASN A 186 -3.72 7.55 -28.12
N THR A 187 -3.54 6.34 -28.68
CA THR A 187 -4.22 5.96 -29.94
C THR A 187 -5.56 5.27 -29.73
N ARG A 188 -5.70 4.45 -28.70
CA ARG A 188 -6.91 3.64 -28.48
C ARG A 188 -7.78 4.13 -27.32
N TYR A 189 -7.20 4.84 -26.34
CA TYR A 189 -7.89 5.32 -25.15
C TYR A 189 -7.98 6.86 -25.10
N HIS A 190 -7.91 7.51 -26.26
CA HIS A 190 -8.11 8.97 -26.39
C HIS A 190 -7.23 9.81 -25.46
N GLY A 191 -6.01 9.34 -25.17
CA GLY A 191 -5.00 10.04 -24.37
C GLY A 191 -5.12 9.89 -22.86
N SER A 192 -6.09 9.14 -22.35
CA SER A 192 -6.24 8.93 -20.90
C SER A 192 -6.85 7.57 -20.56
N ILE A 193 -6.50 7.06 -19.36
CA ILE A 193 -7.09 5.86 -18.78
C ILE A 193 -7.50 6.11 -17.33
N THR A 194 -8.48 5.36 -16.88
CA THR A 194 -8.91 5.39 -15.48
C THR A 194 -8.52 4.10 -14.77
N LYS A 195 -7.85 4.22 -13.64
CA LYS A 195 -7.40 3.10 -12.82
C LYS A 195 -8.16 3.04 -11.51
N GLY A 196 -8.71 1.87 -11.19
CA GLY A 196 -9.40 1.59 -9.95
C GLY A 196 -8.44 1.26 -8.81
N TYR A 197 -8.77 1.72 -7.63
CA TYR A 197 -8.08 1.43 -6.38
C TYR A 197 -9.09 1.03 -5.29
N LEU A 198 -8.66 0.16 -4.41
CA LEU A 198 -9.40 -0.26 -3.24
C LEU A 198 -8.49 -0.21 -2.01
N ALA A 199 -8.87 0.54 -0.99
CA ALA A 199 -8.26 0.40 0.34
C ALA A 199 -9.13 -0.52 1.20
N VAL A 200 -8.52 -1.55 1.78
CA VAL A 200 -9.15 -2.43 2.75
C VAL A 200 -8.55 -2.12 4.11
N LEU A 201 -9.38 -1.67 5.03
CA LEU A 201 -9.04 -1.30 6.40
C LEU A 201 -9.59 -2.35 7.37
N TYR A 202 -8.74 -2.87 8.22
CA TYR A 202 -9.06 -3.79 9.31
C TYR A 202 -8.86 -3.06 10.64
N VAL A 203 -9.89 -3.03 11.48
CA VAL A 203 -9.82 -2.42 12.82
C VAL A 203 -10.25 -3.43 13.86
N ALA A 204 -9.44 -3.60 14.89
CA ALA A 204 -9.73 -4.46 16.01
C ALA A 204 -9.23 -3.85 17.32
N HIS A 205 -10.01 -3.98 18.40
CA HIS A 205 -9.61 -3.52 19.72
C HIS A 205 -8.83 -4.59 20.47
N ARG A 206 -7.82 -4.18 21.22
CA ARG A 206 -7.12 -5.04 22.17
C ARG A 206 -8.13 -5.56 23.21
N LYS A 207 -8.06 -6.87 23.52
CA LYS A 207 -8.79 -7.51 24.62
C LYS A 207 -8.22 -7.16 25.99
#